data_391b9312eec37d3129bbb9fa970b0b15
#
_entry.id   391b9312eec37d3129bbb9fa970b0b15
#
_cell.length_a   1.000
_cell.length_b   1.000
_cell.length_c   1.000
_cell.angle_alpha   90.00
_cell.angle_beta   90.00
_cell.angle_gamma   90.00
#
_symmetry.space_group_name_H-M   'P 1'
#
loop_
_entity.id
_entity.type
_entity.pdbx_description
1 polymer ?
#
loop_
_entity_poly.entity_id
_entity_poly.type
_entity_poly.pdbx_seq_one_letter_code
_entity_poly.pdbx_strand_id
1 'polypeptide(L)'
;MPSGPSRFHHGRLARQEQGVSTYLIAWIADVPHGHAEVRWDGGNASEVTSRFPGCVMINALDVWPAPMRSHGIGTALIREAERLAQIRRFGRIGLGVADDNPRAAALYLRLGYGESGCRYPDRYEVVDDTGTYRVITEPCRFLVKELHASQTSRERS
;
A
#
# COMPACT_ATOMS: atom_id res chain seq x y z
N MET A 1 -25.21 2.53 14.56
CA MET A 1 -24.14 3.37 15.10
C MET A 1 -22.98 3.36 14.16
N PRO A 2 -22.55 4.48 13.61
CA PRO A 2 -21.28 4.49 12.95
C PRO A 2 -20.24 4.11 13.99
N SER A 3 -19.56 3.03 13.76
CA SER A 3 -18.39 2.69 14.53
C SER A 3 -17.43 3.85 14.39
N GLY A 4 -16.99 4.42 15.48
CA GLY A 4 -15.95 5.43 15.47
C GLY A 4 -14.73 4.96 14.67
N PRO A 5 -13.82 5.85 14.31
CA PRO A 5 -12.67 5.47 13.54
C PRO A 5 -11.97 4.31 14.23
N SER A 6 -11.79 3.22 13.50
CA SER A 6 -11.17 2.04 14.06
C SER A 6 -9.74 2.38 14.53
N ARG A 7 -9.27 1.69 15.55
CA ARG A 7 -7.89 1.81 16.05
C ARG A 7 -6.87 1.74 14.91
N PHE A 8 -7.20 1.00 13.88
CA PHE A 8 -6.42 0.87 12.66
C PHE A 8 -6.25 2.21 11.92
N HIS A 9 -7.33 3.00 11.80
CA HIS A 9 -7.24 4.33 11.17
C HIS A 9 -6.48 5.32 12.05
N HIS A 10 -6.63 5.23 13.37
CA HIS A 10 -5.87 6.08 14.29
C HIS A 10 -4.37 5.87 14.16
N GLY A 11 -3.92 4.62 14.03
CA GLY A 11 -2.51 4.32 13.85
C GLY A 11 -1.95 4.91 12.55
N ARG A 12 -2.73 4.88 11.47
CA ARG A 12 -2.32 5.46 10.18
C ARG A 12 -2.22 6.97 10.24
N LEU A 13 -3.19 7.63 10.85
CA LEU A 13 -3.14 9.07 11.02
C LEU A 13 -1.96 9.50 11.89
N ALA A 14 -1.69 8.77 12.96
CA ALA A 14 -0.53 9.04 13.81
C ALA A 14 0.78 8.93 13.03
N ARG A 15 0.93 7.91 12.18
CA ARG A 15 2.12 7.76 11.34
C ARG A 15 2.26 8.90 10.33
N GLN A 16 1.14 9.37 9.76
CA GLN A 16 1.17 10.51 8.84
C GLN A 16 1.60 11.77 9.55
N GLU A 17 1.12 12.03 10.75
CA GLU A 17 1.53 13.17 11.57
C GLU A 17 3.02 13.12 11.91
N GLN A 18 3.57 11.92 12.10
CA GLN A 18 4.99 11.72 12.34
C GLN A 18 5.84 11.80 11.07
N GLY A 19 5.23 11.91 9.90
CA GLY A 19 5.94 11.99 8.62
C GLY A 19 6.45 10.67 8.08
N VAL A 20 6.09 9.53 8.68
CA VAL A 20 6.56 8.20 8.23
C VAL A 20 5.63 7.56 7.21
N SER A 21 4.46 8.16 6.98
CA SER A 21 3.53 7.67 5.96
C SER A 21 2.69 8.79 5.38
N THR A 22 2.05 8.51 4.23
CA THR A 22 1.02 9.33 3.63
C THR A 22 -0.20 8.46 3.39
N TYR A 23 -1.35 8.93 3.82
CA TYR A 23 -2.62 8.21 3.66
C TYR A 23 -3.36 8.76 2.44
N LEU A 24 -3.66 7.88 1.47
CA LEU A 24 -4.36 8.23 0.25
C LEU A 24 -5.80 7.76 0.32
N ILE A 25 -6.72 8.61 -0.12
CA ILE A 25 -8.15 8.28 -0.22
C ILE A 25 -8.61 8.58 -1.64
N ALA A 26 -9.26 7.62 -2.27
CA ALA A 26 -9.86 7.80 -3.59
C ALA A 26 -11.32 8.20 -3.45
N TRP A 27 -11.68 9.35 -4.01
CA TRP A 27 -13.03 9.90 -3.96
C TRP A 27 -13.67 9.86 -5.34
N ILE A 28 -14.93 9.45 -5.41
CA ILE A 28 -15.75 9.56 -6.62
C ILE A 28 -17.03 10.27 -6.22
N ALA A 29 -17.31 11.43 -6.83
CA ALA A 29 -18.50 12.24 -6.54
C ALA A 29 -18.70 12.46 -5.03
N ASP A 30 -17.63 12.87 -4.34
CA ASP A 30 -17.59 13.15 -2.90
C ASP A 30 -17.82 11.92 -1.99
N VAL A 31 -17.73 10.71 -2.55
CA VAL A 31 -17.85 9.47 -1.78
C VAL A 31 -16.52 8.72 -1.84
N PRO A 32 -15.96 8.30 -0.68
CA PRO A 32 -14.72 7.54 -0.68
C PRO A 32 -14.97 6.09 -1.12
N HIS A 33 -14.14 5.60 -2.03
CA HIS A 33 -14.23 4.24 -2.56
C HIS A 33 -12.94 3.45 -2.46
N GLY A 34 -11.90 4.03 -1.90
CA GLY A 34 -10.66 3.31 -1.73
C GLY A 34 -9.66 4.07 -0.90
N HIS A 35 -8.69 3.34 -0.38
CA HIS A 35 -7.57 3.94 0.35
C HIS A 35 -6.30 3.12 0.18
N ALA A 36 -5.17 3.77 0.48
CA ALA A 36 -3.87 3.13 0.59
C ALA A 36 -3.02 3.93 1.55
N GLU A 37 -2.10 3.27 2.23
CA GLU A 37 -1.08 3.95 3.03
C GLU A 37 0.28 3.79 2.35
N VAL A 38 0.96 4.90 2.12
CA VAL A 38 2.33 4.87 1.58
C VAL A 38 3.28 4.99 2.76
N ARG A 39 4.02 3.93 3.05
CA ARG A 39 4.96 3.86 4.17
C ARG A 39 6.36 4.24 3.68
N TRP A 40 6.81 5.44 4.03
CA TRP A 40 8.13 5.93 3.64
C TRP A 40 9.25 5.19 4.36
N ASP A 41 8.95 4.64 5.52
CA ASP A 41 9.87 3.85 6.33
C ASP A 41 9.97 2.36 5.90
N GLY A 42 9.17 1.95 4.92
CA GLY A 42 9.19 0.58 4.40
C GLY A 42 8.24 -0.39 5.09
N GLY A 43 7.46 0.07 6.07
CA GLY A 43 6.49 -0.76 6.78
C GLY A 43 7.05 -1.45 8.01
N ASN A 44 6.27 -2.35 8.60
CA ASN A 44 6.57 -2.98 9.89
C ASN A 44 7.23 -4.35 9.78
N ALA A 45 7.27 -4.95 8.60
CA ALA A 45 7.81 -6.29 8.42
C ALA A 45 9.33 -6.25 8.34
N SER A 46 10.01 -6.74 9.37
CA SER A 46 11.47 -6.74 9.41
C SER A 46 12.08 -7.60 8.30
N GLU A 47 11.39 -8.65 7.87
CA GLU A 47 11.80 -9.49 6.75
C GLU A 47 11.90 -8.67 5.45
N VAL A 48 11.04 -7.68 5.29
CA VAL A 48 11.04 -6.80 4.13
C VAL A 48 12.06 -5.68 4.30
N THR A 49 12.04 -4.96 5.42
CA THR A 49 12.89 -3.80 5.62
C THR A 49 14.37 -4.14 5.67
N SER A 50 14.72 -5.34 6.15
CA SER A 50 16.12 -5.79 6.18
C SER A 50 16.65 -6.15 4.80
N ARG A 51 15.80 -6.71 3.92
CA ARG A 51 16.21 -7.11 2.56
C ARG A 51 16.08 -5.98 1.55
N PHE A 52 15.16 -5.03 1.78
CA PHE A 52 14.89 -3.92 0.88
C PHE A 52 14.96 -2.58 1.61
N PRO A 53 16.13 -2.21 2.12
CA PRO A 53 16.29 -0.92 2.79
C PRO A 53 16.01 0.22 1.80
N GLY A 54 15.31 1.26 2.25
CA GLY A 54 14.98 2.39 1.39
C GLY A 54 13.88 2.13 0.36
N CYS A 55 13.21 0.99 0.44
CA CYS A 55 12.07 0.69 -0.42
C CYS A 55 10.78 1.22 0.23
N VAL A 56 10.05 2.04 -0.50
CA VAL A 56 8.72 2.51 -0.06
C VAL A 56 7.74 1.36 -0.12
N MET A 57 6.85 1.27 0.85
CA MET A 57 5.83 0.21 0.88
C MET A 57 4.43 0.78 0.76
N ILE A 58 3.64 0.28 -0.19
CA ILE A 58 2.21 0.51 -0.23
C ILE A 58 1.56 -0.51 0.70
N ASN A 59 0.81 -0.02 1.67
CA ASN A 59 0.16 -0.84 2.68
C ASN A 59 -1.34 -0.62 2.64
N ALA A 60 -2.10 -1.63 3.01
CA ALA A 60 -3.55 -1.54 3.22
C ALA A 60 -4.32 -0.94 2.03
N LEU A 61 -3.94 -1.35 0.83
CA LEU A 61 -4.69 -0.98 -0.37
C LEU A 61 -6.04 -1.69 -0.37
N ASP A 62 -7.12 -0.91 -0.41
CA ASP A 62 -8.46 -1.47 -0.43
C ASP A 62 -9.40 -0.60 -1.27
N VAL A 63 -10.35 -1.23 -1.94
CA VAL A 63 -11.38 -0.60 -2.75
C VAL A 63 -12.72 -1.22 -2.37
N TRP A 64 -13.71 -0.36 -2.12
CA TRP A 64 -15.05 -0.79 -1.69
C TRP A 64 -16.16 0.10 -2.27
N PRO A 65 -17.40 -0.39 -2.33
CA PRO A 65 -17.80 -1.79 -2.14
C PRO A 65 -17.25 -2.70 -3.24
N ALA A 66 -17.41 -4.00 -3.10
CA ALA A 66 -16.85 -4.97 -4.07
C ALA A 66 -17.16 -4.67 -5.54
N PRO A 67 -18.37 -4.20 -5.92
CA PRO A 67 -18.64 -3.82 -7.31
C PRO A 67 -17.78 -2.68 -7.85
N MET A 68 -17.18 -1.87 -6.99
CA MET A 68 -16.27 -0.78 -7.39
C MET A 68 -14.87 -1.29 -7.73
N ARG A 69 -14.55 -2.52 -7.41
CA ARG A 69 -13.29 -3.15 -7.82
C ARG A 69 -13.31 -3.36 -9.33
N SER A 70 -12.14 -3.34 -9.95
CA SER A 70 -11.99 -3.46 -11.42
C SER A 70 -12.42 -2.21 -12.19
N HIS A 71 -12.62 -1.08 -11.52
CA HIS A 71 -12.90 0.22 -12.16
C HIS A 71 -11.68 1.15 -12.17
N GLY A 72 -10.49 0.62 -11.93
CA GLY A 72 -9.26 1.41 -11.99
C GLY A 72 -8.92 2.20 -10.73
N ILE A 73 -9.70 2.09 -9.65
CA ILE A 73 -9.46 2.84 -8.40
C ILE A 73 -8.15 2.38 -7.75
N GLY A 74 -7.95 1.07 -7.64
CA GLY A 74 -6.70 0.52 -7.11
C GLY A 74 -5.49 0.94 -7.90
N THR A 75 -5.60 0.90 -9.22
CA THR A 75 -4.54 1.37 -10.12
C THR A 75 -4.24 2.85 -9.88
N ALA A 76 -5.27 3.69 -9.75
CA ALA A 76 -5.09 5.12 -9.49
C ALA A 76 -4.36 5.37 -8.16
N LEU A 77 -4.70 4.62 -7.12
CA LEU A 77 -4.04 4.71 -5.81
C LEU A 77 -2.56 4.30 -5.92
N ILE A 78 -2.27 3.22 -6.62
CA ILE A 78 -0.90 2.76 -6.82
C ILE A 78 -0.10 3.78 -7.63
N ARG A 79 -0.67 4.32 -8.71
CA ARG A 79 0.00 5.34 -9.53
C ARG A 79 0.30 6.61 -8.74
N GLU A 80 -0.60 7.03 -7.87
CA GLU A 80 -0.37 8.19 -7.01
C GLU A 80 0.74 7.92 -6.00
N ALA A 81 0.78 6.72 -5.41
CA ALA A 81 1.87 6.33 -4.53
C ALA A 81 3.21 6.35 -5.26
N GLU A 82 3.26 5.85 -6.48
CA GLU A 82 4.48 5.88 -7.32
C GLU A 82 4.91 7.31 -7.61
N ARG A 83 3.95 8.19 -7.96
CA ARG A 83 4.22 9.60 -8.24
C ARG A 83 4.84 10.29 -7.02
N LEU A 84 4.27 10.08 -5.85
CA LEU A 84 4.79 10.67 -4.61
C LEU A 84 6.17 10.13 -4.27
N ALA A 85 6.40 8.84 -4.47
CA ALA A 85 7.70 8.22 -4.23
C ALA A 85 8.77 8.78 -5.16
N GLN A 86 8.42 9.00 -6.44
CA GLN A 86 9.33 9.62 -7.41
C GLN A 86 9.67 11.06 -7.05
N ILE A 87 8.68 11.84 -6.61
CA ILE A 87 8.91 13.22 -6.14
C ILE A 87 9.89 13.23 -4.98
N ARG A 88 9.78 12.27 -4.07
CA ARG A 88 10.68 12.14 -2.93
C ARG A 88 12.00 11.43 -3.26
N ARG A 89 12.21 11.07 -4.53
CA ARG A 89 13.43 10.46 -5.05
C ARG A 89 13.74 9.06 -4.49
N PHE A 90 12.69 8.31 -4.17
CA PHE A 90 12.87 6.90 -3.84
C PHE A 90 13.07 6.09 -5.12
N GLY A 91 14.00 5.15 -5.07
CA GLY A 91 14.35 4.32 -6.23
C GLY A 91 13.50 3.07 -6.39
N ARG A 92 12.76 2.67 -5.35
CA ARG A 92 11.97 1.44 -5.37
C ARG A 92 10.70 1.63 -4.56
N ILE A 93 9.66 0.92 -4.99
CA ILE A 93 8.41 0.83 -4.27
C ILE A 93 7.94 -0.62 -4.31
N GLY A 94 7.34 -1.08 -3.24
CA GLY A 94 6.88 -2.45 -3.15
C GLY A 94 5.56 -2.55 -2.42
N LEU A 95 4.99 -3.74 -2.47
CA LEU A 95 3.76 -4.07 -1.76
C LEU A 95 3.69 -5.57 -1.50
N GLY A 96 2.97 -5.91 -0.45
CA GLY A 96 2.70 -7.30 -0.14
C GLY A 96 1.41 -7.77 -0.77
N VAL A 97 1.39 -9.04 -1.13
CA VAL A 97 0.17 -9.70 -1.57
C VAL A 97 0.02 -11.03 -0.86
N ALA A 98 -1.16 -11.26 -0.30
CA ALA A 98 -1.46 -12.52 0.36
C ALA A 98 -1.46 -13.66 -0.66
N ASP A 99 -0.97 -14.83 -0.24
CA ASP A 99 -0.86 -16.00 -1.11
C ASP A 99 -2.20 -16.44 -1.70
N ASP A 100 -3.29 -16.16 -1.00
CA ASP A 100 -4.64 -16.54 -1.41
C ASP A 100 -5.34 -15.45 -2.24
N ASN A 101 -4.61 -14.43 -2.70
CA ASN A 101 -5.18 -13.34 -3.49
C ASN A 101 -4.52 -13.23 -4.87
N PRO A 102 -4.76 -14.21 -5.77
CA PRO A 102 -4.15 -14.21 -7.10
C PRO A 102 -4.62 -13.04 -7.98
N ARG A 103 -5.82 -12.52 -7.73
CA ARG A 103 -6.35 -11.39 -8.49
C ARG A 103 -5.54 -10.12 -8.24
N ALA A 104 -5.23 -9.83 -6.99
CA ALA A 104 -4.39 -8.69 -6.64
C ALA A 104 -2.98 -8.87 -7.20
N ALA A 105 -2.41 -10.07 -7.08
CA ALA A 105 -1.10 -10.38 -7.64
C ALA A 105 -1.05 -10.11 -9.14
N ALA A 106 -2.07 -10.54 -9.89
CA ALA A 106 -2.16 -10.30 -11.34
C ALA A 106 -2.19 -8.81 -11.67
N LEU A 107 -2.93 -8.02 -10.90
CA LEU A 107 -2.97 -6.57 -11.07
C LEU A 107 -1.58 -5.95 -10.87
N TYR A 108 -0.91 -6.31 -9.79
CA TYR A 108 0.40 -5.74 -9.47
C TYR A 108 1.45 -6.11 -10.51
N LEU A 109 1.43 -7.35 -11.00
CA LEU A 109 2.33 -7.77 -12.07
C LEU A 109 2.08 -6.97 -13.35
N ARG A 110 0.81 -6.71 -13.70
CA ARG A 110 0.48 -5.86 -14.86
C ARG A 110 0.99 -4.43 -14.69
N LEU A 111 1.06 -3.93 -13.46
CA LEU A 111 1.55 -2.58 -13.19
C LEU A 111 3.08 -2.49 -13.10
N GLY A 112 3.77 -3.60 -13.31
CA GLY A 112 5.22 -3.62 -13.39
C GLY A 112 5.94 -4.08 -12.12
N TYR A 113 5.20 -4.55 -11.12
CA TYR A 113 5.79 -5.14 -9.91
C TYR A 113 6.23 -6.56 -10.20
N GLY A 114 7.39 -6.92 -9.69
CA GLY A 114 7.96 -8.26 -9.89
C GLY A 114 8.18 -8.98 -8.58
N GLU A 115 8.22 -10.30 -8.66
CA GLU A 115 8.52 -11.14 -7.49
C GLU A 115 9.93 -10.85 -6.98
N SER A 116 10.03 -10.60 -5.67
CA SER A 116 11.33 -10.30 -5.04
C SER A 116 11.98 -11.53 -4.41
N GLY A 117 11.23 -12.62 -4.26
CA GLY A 117 11.66 -13.77 -3.50
C GLY A 117 11.52 -13.61 -1.98
N CYS A 118 11.05 -12.46 -1.52
CA CYS A 118 10.84 -12.20 -0.10
C CYS A 118 9.43 -12.61 0.32
N ARG A 119 9.35 -13.50 1.29
CA ARG A 119 8.10 -13.91 1.89
C ARG A 119 8.09 -13.47 3.34
N TYR A 120 6.91 -13.03 3.82
CA TYR A 120 6.78 -12.56 5.20
C TYR A 120 5.36 -12.79 5.71
N PRO A 121 5.19 -12.92 7.03
CA PRO A 121 3.85 -12.93 7.62
C PRO A 121 3.37 -11.48 7.80
N ASP A 122 2.27 -11.14 7.16
CA ASP A 122 1.62 -9.85 7.39
C ASP A 122 0.71 -9.98 8.62
N ARG A 123 0.91 -9.12 9.60
CA ARG A 123 0.15 -9.11 10.83
C ARG A 123 -0.65 -7.82 10.93
N TYR A 124 -1.96 -7.97 11.10
CA TYR A 124 -2.83 -6.81 11.26
C TYR A 124 -3.94 -7.12 12.28
N GLU A 125 -4.46 -6.05 12.86
CA GLU A 125 -5.54 -6.15 13.84
C GLU A 125 -6.89 -5.97 13.16
N VAL A 126 -7.85 -6.81 13.52
CA VAL A 126 -9.26 -6.65 13.15
C VAL A 126 -10.08 -6.61 14.42
N VAL A 127 -11.25 -5.96 14.33
CA VAL A 127 -12.23 -5.92 15.41
C VAL A 127 -13.39 -6.78 14.97
N ASP A 128 -13.72 -7.81 15.75
CA ASP A 128 -14.84 -8.69 15.46
C ASP A 128 -16.18 -8.06 15.89
N ASP A 129 -17.29 -8.77 15.62
CA ASP A 129 -18.64 -8.28 15.91
C ASP A 129 -18.89 -8.05 17.40
N THR A 130 -18.08 -8.62 18.27
CA THR A 130 -18.18 -8.44 19.72
C THR A 130 -17.31 -7.30 20.25
N GLY A 131 -16.58 -6.60 19.36
CA GLY A 131 -15.65 -5.54 19.75
C GLY A 131 -14.30 -6.06 20.21
N THR A 132 -14.03 -7.36 20.06
CA THR A 132 -12.76 -7.97 20.47
C THR A 132 -11.71 -7.78 19.38
N TYR A 133 -10.50 -7.35 19.77
CA TYR A 133 -9.38 -7.22 18.87
C TYR A 133 -8.75 -8.60 18.63
N ARG A 134 -8.50 -8.88 17.36
CA ARG A 134 -7.84 -10.11 16.97
C ARG A 134 -6.67 -9.77 16.05
N VAL A 135 -5.56 -10.46 16.22
CA VAL A 135 -4.42 -10.35 15.31
C VAL A 135 -4.57 -11.42 14.25
N ILE A 136 -4.62 -10.98 13.01
CA ILE A 136 -4.62 -11.88 11.85
C ILE A 136 -3.20 -11.92 11.30
N THR A 137 -2.72 -13.13 10.97
CA THR A 137 -1.43 -13.33 10.33
C THR A 137 -1.68 -14.02 9.00
N GLU A 138 -1.20 -13.42 7.91
CA GLU A 138 -1.35 -13.95 6.57
C GLU A 138 0.02 -14.15 5.92
N PRO A 139 0.26 -15.29 5.28
CA PRO A 139 1.48 -15.44 4.49
C PRO A 139 1.40 -14.57 3.24
N CYS A 140 2.38 -13.70 3.08
CA CYS A 140 2.47 -12.77 1.97
C CYS A 140 3.80 -12.92 1.25
N ARG A 141 3.82 -12.49 0.01
CA ARG A 141 5.05 -12.28 -0.74
C ARG A 141 5.16 -10.81 -1.13
N PHE A 142 6.39 -10.33 -1.16
CA PHE A 142 6.68 -8.93 -1.43
C PHE A 142 7.04 -8.76 -2.91
N LEU A 143 6.31 -7.89 -3.59
CA LEU A 143 6.55 -7.53 -4.99
C LEU A 143 7.19 -6.15 -5.04
N VAL A 144 8.15 -5.95 -5.94
CA VAL A 144 8.93 -4.71 -6.01
C VAL A 144 8.93 -4.17 -7.44
N LYS A 145 8.89 -2.86 -7.54
CA LYS A 145 9.02 -2.13 -8.80
C LYS A 145 10.13 -1.10 -8.67
N GLU A 146 11.03 -1.07 -9.64
CA GLU A 146 12.02 -0.01 -9.75
C GLU A 146 11.35 1.27 -10.25
N LEU A 147 11.68 2.39 -9.60
CA LEU A 147 11.18 3.69 -10.00
C LEU A 147 12.31 4.44 -10.72
N HIS A 148 12.03 4.89 -11.93
CA HIS A 148 12.97 5.69 -12.66
C HIS A 148 12.83 7.15 -12.26
N ALA A 149 13.95 7.83 -12.05
CA ALA A 149 13.94 9.25 -11.83
C ALA A 149 13.25 9.94 -13.01
N SER A 150 12.39 10.92 -12.72
CA SER A 150 11.74 11.72 -13.74
C SER A 150 12.78 12.26 -14.74
N GLN A 151 12.65 11.89 -16.00
CA GLN A 151 13.62 12.26 -17.06
C GLN A 151 13.34 13.63 -17.67
N THR A 152 12.54 14.44 -17.04
CA THR A 152 12.17 15.75 -17.57
C THR A 152 13.34 16.71 -17.80
N SER A 153 14.51 16.41 -17.24
CA SER A 153 15.69 17.26 -17.42
C SER A 153 16.60 16.83 -18.57
N ARG A 154 16.30 15.74 -19.29
CA ARG A 154 17.15 15.22 -20.34
C ARG A 154 16.74 15.61 -21.76
N GLU A 155 15.62 16.25 -21.94
CA GLU A 155 15.11 16.60 -23.26
C GLU A 155 15.55 17.99 -23.70
N ARG A 156 16.54 18.56 -23.03
CA ARG A 156 17.02 19.90 -23.34
C ARG A 156 18.49 19.91 -23.69
N SER A 157 18.81 19.23 -24.71
CA SER A 157 20.10 19.44 -25.35
C SER A 157 19.89 20.05 -26.72
#